data_135f3c9348d275168c2de5d86f40cfac
#
_entry.id   135f3c9348d275168c2de5d86f40cfac
#
_cell.length_a   1.000
_cell.length_b   1.000
_cell.length_c   1.000
_cell.angle_alpha   90.00
_cell.angle_beta   90.00
_cell.angle_gamma   90.00
#
_symmetry.space_group_name_H-M   'P 1'
#
loop_
_entity.id
_entity.type
_entity.pdbx_description
1 polymer ?
#
loop_
_entity_poly.entity_id
_entity_poly.type
_entity_poly.pdbx_seq_one_letter_code
_entity_poly.pdbx_strand_id
1 'polypeptide(L)'
;MRNISFMLMADTYKNTNPDALPDGLTKLTSYITPRKSMFKNLNEVVFFGLQAFIKEYMIELANDTFFKRPKEEVIAEYKKYLDNQIGSQSYDIGRIEKLWELQYLPVEIKALPEGSVVN
;
A
#
# COMPACT_ATOMS: atom_id res chain seq x y z
N MET A 1 -19.82 -0.46 -9.79
CA MET A 1 -19.03 -0.99 -8.66
C MET A 1 -18.56 0.21 -7.83
N ARG A 2 -18.80 0.21 -6.54
CA ARG A 2 -18.36 1.32 -5.69
C ARG A 2 -16.84 1.21 -5.58
N ASN A 3 -16.11 2.15 -6.16
CA ASN A 3 -14.66 2.14 -6.14
C ASN A 3 -14.18 2.54 -4.74
N ILE A 4 -13.94 1.55 -3.90
CA ILE A 4 -13.35 1.74 -2.57
C ILE A 4 -11.93 2.29 -2.77
N SER A 5 -11.54 3.26 -1.93
CA SER A 5 -10.19 3.80 -1.94
C SER A 5 -9.15 2.69 -1.78
N PHE A 6 -8.10 2.71 -2.59
CA PHE A 6 -7.00 1.75 -2.49
C PHE A 6 -6.36 1.73 -1.09
N MET A 7 -6.45 2.84 -0.34
CA MET A 7 -5.98 2.92 1.04
C MET A 7 -6.70 1.96 2.01
N LEU A 8 -7.88 1.47 1.62
CA LEU A 8 -8.69 0.53 2.40
C LEU A 8 -8.54 -0.92 1.92
N MET A 9 -7.68 -1.19 0.95
CA MET A 9 -7.44 -2.52 0.39
C MET A 9 -6.34 -3.30 1.13
N ALA A 10 -6.04 -2.94 2.36
CA ALA A 10 -5.07 -3.60 3.23
C ALA A 10 -5.76 -4.10 4.50
N ASP A 11 -5.09 -5.00 5.21
CA ASP A 11 -5.53 -5.41 6.54
C ASP A 11 -5.63 -4.21 7.46
N THR A 12 -6.72 -4.11 8.22
CA THR A 12 -7.04 -2.92 9.03
C THR A 12 -5.92 -2.53 10.00
N TYR A 13 -5.25 -3.51 10.61
CA TYR A 13 -4.14 -3.24 11.54
C TYR A 13 -2.95 -2.52 10.89
N LYS A 14 -2.79 -2.60 9.57
CA LYS A 14 -1.75 -1.86 8.83
C LYS A 14 -1.90 -0.35 8.97
N ASN A 15 -3.12 0.13 9.18
CA ASN A 15 -3.40 1.56 9.32
C ASN A 15 -2.88 2.13 10.66
N THR A 16 -2.61 1.28 11.65
CA THR A 16 -2.03 1.67 12.95
C THR A 16 -0.53 1.43 13.04
N ASN A 17 0.09 0.72 12.10
CA ASN A 17 1.53 0.46 12.08
C ASN A 17 2.38 1.73 12.21
N PRO A 18 2.03 2.87 11.58
CA PRO A 18 2.81 4.09 11.72
C PRO A 18 2.95 4.59 13.16
N ASP A 19 1.99 4.30 14.04
CA ASP A 19 2.03 4.72 15.45
C ASP A 19 3.09 3.97 16.26
N ALA A 20 3.55 2.82 15.77
CA ALA A 20 4.63 2.03 16.36
C ALA A 20 6.03 2.40 15.85
N LEU A 21 6.13 3.34 14.90
CA LEU A 21 7.40 3.79 14.35
C LEU A 21 8.05 4.84 15.26
N PRO A 22 9.38 4.82 15.41
CA PRO A 22 10.08 5.82 16.21
C PRO A 22 9.95 7.23 15.63
N ASP A 23 9.95 8.22 16.51
CA ASP A 23 9.96 9.62 16.12
C ASP A 23 11.17 9.95 15.25
N GLY A 24 10.96 10.79 14.24
CA GLY A 24 12.01 11.20 13.32
C GLY A 24 12.36 10.20 12.23
N LEU A 25 11.63 9.09 12.11
CA LEU A 25 11.81 8.15 11.01
C LEU A 25 11.44 8.81 9.67
N THR A 26 12.39 8.87 8.75
CA THR A 26 12.21 9.49 7.44
C THR A 26 12.10 8.48 6.30
N LYS A 27 12.56 7.25 6.53
CA LYS A 27 12.55 6.18 5.52
C LYS A 27 12.34 4.82 6.16
N LEU A 28 11.46 4.03 5.58
CA LEU A 28 11.24 2.64 5.93
C LEU A 28 11.55 1.78 4.70
N THR A 29 12.44 0.80 4.87
CA THR A 29 12.76 -0.16 3.80
C THR A 29 12.16 -1.51 4.13
N SER A 30 11.40 -2.07 3.20
CA SER A 30 10.81 -3.40 3.30
C SER A 30 11.32 -4.30 2.17
N TYR A 31 11.44 -5.59 2.46
CA TYR A 31 11.88 -6.58 1.49
C TYR A 31 10.76 -7.58 1.23
N ILE A 32 10.60 -7.95 -0.04
CA ILE A 32 9.72 -9.05 -0.45
C ILE A 32 10.62 -10.19 -0.92
N THR A 33 10.55 -11.30 -0.23
CA THR A 33 11.34 -12.49 -0.56
C THR A 33 10.45 -13.74 -0.56
N PRO A 34 10.65 -14.69 -1.48
CA PRO A 34 9.99 -15.98 -1.41
C PRO A 34 10.50 -16.74 -0.18
N ARG A 35 9.61 -17.42 0.53
CA ARG A 35 9.97 -18.16 1.75
C ARG A 35 10.18 -19.65 1.48
N LYS A 36 9.22 -20.26 0.78
CA LYS A 36 9.14 -21.70 0.63
C LYS A 36 8.31 -22.05 -0.59
N SER A 37 8.78 -23.00 -1.37
CA SER A 37 7.96 -23.60 -2.43
C SER A 37 6.81 -24.40 -1.83
N MET A 38 5.64 -24.28 -2.42
CA MET A 38 4.47 -25.12 -2.15
C MET A 38 4.52 -26.45 -2.90
N PHE A 39 5.41 -26.56 -3.86
CA PHE A 39 5.56 -27.74 -4.71
C PHE A 39 6.86 -28.46 -4.38
N LYS A 40 6.81 -29.81 -4.37
CA LYS A 40 8.01 -30.64 -4.24
C LYS A 40 8.87 -30.47 -5.49
N ASN A 41 10.18 -30.43 -5.31
CA ASN A 41 11.17 -30.35 -6.39
C ASN A 41 11.11 -29.06 -7.23
N LEU A 42 10.45 -28.00 -6.76
CA LEU A 42 10.47 -26.69 -7.39
C LEU A 42 11.12 -25.69 -6.42
N ASN A 43 12.36 -25.32 -6.70
CA ASN A 43 13.16 -24.44 -5.84
C ASN A 43 13.46 -23.08 -6.48
N GLU A 44 12.88 -22.82 -7.63
CA GLU A 44 13.10 -21.59 -8.37
C GLU A 44 11.82 -20.80 -8.52
N VAL A 45 11.92 -19.48 -8.48
CA VAL A 45 10.84 -18.56 -8.82
C VAL A 45 11.30 -17.59 -9.89
N VAL A 46 10.41 -17.24 -10.78
CA VAL A 46 10.64 -16.19 -11.79
C VAL A 46 10.11 -14.89 -11.27
N PHE A 47 10.96 -13.88 -11.21
CA PHE A 47 10.55 -12.53 -10.89
C PHE A 47 9.93 -11.89 -12.14
N PHE A 48 8.61 -11.68 -12.11
CA PHE A 48 7.88 -11.18 -13.26
C PHE A 48 6.60 -10.43 -12.84
N GLY A 49 6.27 -9.37 -13.57
CA GLY A 49 5.00 -8.66 -13.43
C GLY A 49 5.04 -7.41 -12.54
N LEU A 50 6.19 -7.01 -12.00
CA LEU A 50 6.29 -5.82 -11.15
C LEU A 50 5.91 -4.54 -11.89
N GLN A 51 6.34 -4.38 -13.14
CA GLN A 51 6.03 -3.18 -13.92
C GLN A 51 4.52 -3.03 -14.17
N ALA A 52 3.84 -4.13 -14.50
CA ALA A 52 2.39 -4.15 -14.63
C ALA A 52 1.69 -3.83 -13.30
N PHE A 53 2.17 -4.41 -12.21
CA PHE A 53 1.65 -4.14 -10.86
C PHE A 53 1.78 -2.66 -10.47
N ILE A 54 2.94 -2.06 -10.70
CA ILE A 54 3.16 -0.63 -10.41
C ILE A 54 2.19 0.22 -11.22
N LYS A 55 2.08 -0.04 -12.51
CA LYS A 55 1.20 0.73 -13.38
C LYS A 55 -0.27 0.61 -12.97
N GLU A 56 -0.77 -0.61 -12.84
CA GLU A 56 -2.20 -0.86 -12.59
C GLU A 56 -2.63 -0.50 -11.16
N TYR A 57 -1.85 -0.86 -10.15
CA TYR A 57 -2.26 -0.73 -8.75
C TYR A 57 -1.67 0.49 -8.07
N MET A 58 -0.40 0.78 -8.27
CA MET A 58 0.25 1.88 -7.56
C MET A 58 0.04 3.23 -8.25
N ILE A 59 -0.26 3.25 -9.53
CA ILE A 59 -0.50 4.47 -10.30
C ILE A 59 -1.99 4.61 -10.66
N GLU A 60 -2.52 3.74 -11.51
CA GLU A 60 -3.88 3.89 -12.04
C GLU A 60 -4.93 3.74 -10.94
N LEU A 61 -4.91 2.64 -10.19
CA LEU A 61 -5.87 2.41 -9.12
C LEU A 61 -5.76 3.46 -8.01
N ALA A 62 -4.54 3.83 -7.60
CA ALA A 62 -4.34 4.87 -6.61
C ALA A 62 -4.88 6.22 -7.07
N ASN A 63 -4.65 6.59 -8.32
CA ASN A 63 -5.21 7.80 -8.90
C ASN A 63 -6.73 7.77 -8.94
N ASP A 64 -7.32 6.73 -9.50
CA ASP A 64 -8.75 6.66 -9.75
C ASP A 64 -9.59 6.53 -8.46
N THR A 65 -9.05 5.86 -7.44
CA THR A 65 -9.80 5.62 -6.20
C THR A 65 -9.43 6.55 -5.04
N PHE A 66 -8.38 7.35 -5.18
CA PHE A 66 -7.91 8.22 -4.10
C PHE A 66 -7.49 9.60 -4.60
N PHE A 67 -6.39 9.74 -5.34
CA PHE A 67 -5.79 11.05 -5.63
C PHE A 67 -6.66 11.96 -6.52
N LYS A 68 -7.42 11.41 -7.46
CA LYS A 68 -8.32 12.18 -8.35
C LYS A 68 -9.73 12.38 -7.79
N ARG A 69 -10.05 11.75 -6.65
CA ARG A 69 -11.32 11.97 -5.97
C ARG A 69 -11.25 13.23 -5.07
N PRO A 70 -12.37 13.90 -4.80
CA PRO A 70 -12.40 15.01 -3.87
C PRO A 70 -11.82 14.62 -2.50
N LYS A 71 -10.97 15.49 -1.93
CA LYS A 71 -10.28 15.22 -0.65
C LYS A 71 -11.25 14.84 0.45
N GLU A 72 -12.29 15.65 0.60
CA GLU A 72 -13.30 15.49 1.66
C GLU A 72 -14.00 14.13 1.56
N GLU A 73 -14.26 13.67 0.35
CA GLU A 73 -14.93 12.38 0.11
C GLU A 73 -14.06 11.21 0.52
N VAL A 74 -12.80 11.18 0.08
CA VAL A 74 -11.89 10.06 0.40
C VAL A 74 -11.50 10.04 1.89
N ILE A 75 -11.37 11.21 2.51
CA ILE A 75 -11.10 11.32 3.94
C ILE A 75 -12.31 10.85 4.76
N ALA A 76 -13.52 11.26 4.39
CA ALA A 76 -14.74 10.81 5.06
C ALA A 76 -14.95 9.29 4.92
N GLU A 77 -14.68 8.73 3.75
CA GLU A 77 -14.75 7.28 3.51
C GLU A 77 -13.73 6.52 4.38
N TYR A 78 -12.48 6.97 4.41
CA TYR A 78 -11.42 6.39 5.22
C TYR A 78 -11.77 6.43 6.72
N LYS A 79 -12.17 7.59 7.20
CA LYS A 79 -12.58 7.80 8.59
C LYS A 79 -13.74 6.88 8.97
N LYS A 80 -14.82 6.87 8.19
CA LYS A 80 -15.98 6.01 8.44
C LYS A 80 -15.60 4.53 8.52
N TYR A 81 -14.72 4.09 7.64
CA TYR A 81 -14.27 2.69 7.62
C TYR A 81 -13.49 2.34 8.89
N LEU A 82 -12.50 3.15 9.25
CA LEU A 82 -11.66 2.89 10.43
C LEU A 82 -12.41 3.07 11.75
N ASP A 83 -13.30 4.06 11.87
CA ASP A 83 -14.15 4.24 13.05
C ASP A 83 -14.97 2.98 13.36
N ASN A 84 -15.46 2.31 12.31
CA ASN A 84 -16.22 1.07 12.45
C ASN A 84 -15.36 -0.15 12.76
N GLN A 85 -14.07 -0.14 12.41
CA GLN A 85 -13.18 -1.29 12.56
C GLN A 85 -12.35 -1.23 13.85
N ILE A 86 -11.79 -0.08 14.20
CA ILE A 86 -10.83 0.06 15.29
C ILE A 86 -11.15 1.20 16.26
N GLY A 87 -12.16 2.01 15.99
CA GLY A 87 -12.55 3.16 16.80
C GLY A 87 -11.88 4.46 16.40
N SER A 88 -12.58 5.56 16.69
CA SER A 88 -12.28 6.92 16.17
C SER A 88 -10.97 7.56 16.68
N GLN A 89 -10.36 7.01 17.72
CA GLN A 89 -9.13 7.55 18.32
C GLN A 89 -7.89 6.72 18.05
N SER A 90 -8.00 5.70 17.21
CA SER A 90 -6.93 4.70 17.02
C SER A 90 -6.06 4.96 15.79
N TYR A 91 -6.22 6.08 15.11
CA TYR A 91 -5.48 6.41 13.89
C TYR A 91 -5.31 7.92 13.70
N ASP A 92 -4.29 8.32 12.95
CA ASP A 92 -4.02 9.71 12.59
C ASP A 92 -4.51 10.03 11.17
N ILE A 93 -5.63 10.75 11.08
CA ILE A 93 -6.21 11.16 9.80
C ILE A 93 -5.30 12.14 9.05
N GLY A 94 -4.51 12.93 9.74
CA GLY A 94 -3.61 13.92 9.14
C GLY A 94 -2.58 13.32 8.20
N ARG A 95 -2.19 12.06 8.40
CA ARG A 95 -1.29 11.34 7.47
C ARG A 95 -1.94 11.10 6.12
N ILE A 96 -3.21 10.74 6.13
CA ILE A 96 -3.96 10.47 4.90
C ILE A 96 -4.24 11.77 4.14
N GLU A 97 -4.52 12.84 4.86
CA GLU A 97 -4.67 14.17 4.27
C GLU A 97 -3.39 14.63 3.57
N LYS A 98 -2.24 14.50 4.25
CA LYS A 98 -0.93 14.83 3.68
C LYS A 98 -0.58 13.95 2.48
N LEU A 99 -0.92 12.67 2.52
CA LEU A 99 -0.72 11.79 1.38
C LEU A 99 -1.56 12.22 0.18
N TRP A 100 -2.83 12.59 0.42
CA TRP A 100 -3.68 13.11 -0.65
C TRP A 100 -3.12 14.41 -1.26
N GLU A 101 -2.60 15.31 -0.45
CA GLU A 101 -1.98 16.57 -0.90
C GLU A 101 -0.71 16.33 -1.72
N LEU A 102 0.01 15.27 -1.45
CA LEU A 102 1.20 14.88 -2.18
C LEU A 102 0.90 14.44 -3.63
N GLN A 103 -0.29 13.89 -3.89
CA GLN A 103 -0.77 13.45 -5.19
C GLN A 103 0.00 12.30 -5.85
N TYR A 104 0.84 11.59 -5.11
CA TYR A 104 1.51 10.36 -5.54
C TYR A 104 1.92 9.51 -4.34
N LEU A 105 2.22 8.23 -4.57
CA LEU A 105 2.78 7.35 -3.53
C LEU A 105 4.29 7.61 -3.40
N PRO A 106 4.78 8.08 -2.25
CA PRO A 106 6.20 8.40 -2.04
C PRO A 106 7.04 7.14 -1.77
N VAL A 107 7.11 6.25 -2.76
CA VAL A 107 7.83 4.99 -2.67
C VAL A 107 8.90 4.89 -3.75
N GLU A 108 10.04 4.29 -3.38
CA GLU A 108 11.10 3.89 -4.28
C GLU A 108 11.18 2.37 -4.29
N ILE A 109 11.15 1.76 -5.46
CA ILE A 109 11.20 0.31 -5.61
C ILE A 109 12.50 -0.07 -6.30
N LYS A 110 13.30 -0.92 -5.64
CA LYS A 110 14.46 -1.59 -6.23
C LYS A 110 14.14 -3.06 -6.38
N ALA A 111 14.35 -3.58 -7.56
CA ALA A 111 13.95 -4.94 -7.89
C ALA A 111 14.96 -5.57 -8.84
N LEU A 112 14.86 -6.89 -8.95
CA LEU A 112 15.54 -7.64 -9.99
C LEU A 112 14.97 -7.28 -11.37
N PRO A 113 15.72 -7.48 -12.45
CA PRO A 113 15.17 -7.37 -13.79
C PRO A 113 14.01 -8.36 -13.99
N GLU A 114 13.00 -7.93 -14.74
CA GLU A 114 11.89 -8.81 -15.15
C GLU A 114 12.43 -10.07 -15.84
N GLY A 115 11.89 -11.23 -15.47
CA GLY A 115 12.31 -12.50 -15.99
C GLY A 115 13.51 -13.14 -15.27
N SER A 116 14.07 -12.49 -14.22
CA SER A 116 15.12 -13.09 -13.40
C SER A 116 14.63 -14.34 -12.70
N VAL A 117 15.46 -15.39 -12.70
CA VAL A 117 15.21 -16.61 -11.96
C VAL A 117 16.02 -16.58 -10.67
N VAL A 118 15.38 -16.84 -9.55
CA VAL A 118 16.01 -16.90 -8.22
C VAL A 118 15.67 -18.20 -7.52
N ASN A 119 16.63 -18.69 -6.73
CA ASN A 119 16.50 -19.93 -5.96
C ASN A 119 16.08 -19.63 -4.51
#